data_bf4a9fd3a7cd4081fa150073ec389f0c
#
_entry.id   bf4a9fd3a7cd4081fa150073ec389f0c
#
_cell.length_a   1.000
_cell.length_b   1.000
_cell.length_c   1.000
_cell.angle_alpha   90.00
_cell.angle_beta   90.00
_cell.angle_gamma   90.00
#
_symmetry.space_group_name_H-M   'P 1'
#
loop_
_entity.id
_entity.type
_entity.pdbx_description
1 polymer ?
#
loop_
_entity_poly.entity_id
_entity_poly.type
_entity_poly.pdbx_seq_one_letter_code
_entity_poly.pdbx_strand_id
1 'polypeptide(L)'
;MATNTIYAFILVGVLVVAVVAVIAWSQARRRRQQSESLRQRFGPEYDRAVNELGGRGKAEAELEARTKRVARLQIVPLSVGEASRFKQSWTALQARFVDDPKAAVVEADRLVYEVMAKRGYPMGDFDARAADISVDHPTVVANYRAARAIALADERGQADTELLRRAVVHYRALFDELLEVRDPEQPVLQAADAAARTQVPVA
;
A
#
# COMPACT_ATOMS: atom_id res chain seq x y z
N MET A 1 28.23 57.10 -19.51
CA MET A 1 27.20 56.69 -18.51
C MET A 1 26.22 55.65 -19.07
N ALA A 2 25.75 55.74 -20.32
CA ALA A 2 24.77 54.79 -20.91
C ALA A 2 25.26 53.35 -21.02
N THR A 3 26.53 53.12 -21.27
CA THR A 3 27.11 51.77 -21.44
C THR A 3 27.08 50.93 -20.14
N ASN A 4 27.36 51.57 -19.00
CA ASN A 4 27.35 50.84 -17.71
C ASN A 4 25.95 50.46 -17.27
N THR A 5 24.94 51.25 -17.66
CA THR A 5 23.53 50.95 -17.37
C THR A 5 23.05 49.76 -18.22
N ILE A 6 23.47 49.64 -19.47
CA ILE A 6 23.16 48.51 -20.34
C ILE A 6 23.79 47.21 -19.80
N TYR A 7 25.04 47.24 -19.39
CA TYR A 7 25.68 46.07 -18.76
C TYR A 7 25.00 45.63 -17.46
N ALA A 8 24.54 46.60 -16.64
CA ALA A 8 23.79 46.31 -15.42
C ALA A 8 22.45 45.60 -15.72
N PHE A 9 21.72 46.04 -16.73
CA PHE A 9 20.48 45.34 -17.14
C PHE A 9 20.73 43.96 -17.71
N ILE A 10 21.80 43.77 -18.50
CA ILE A 10 22.19 42.44 -19.03
C ILE A 10 22.53 41.52 -17.87
N LEU A 11 23.32 41.99 -16.89
CA LEU A 11 23.74 41.20 -15.74
C LEU A 11 22.55 40.77 -14.87
N VAL A 12 21.60 41.68 -14.63
CA VAL A 12 20.34 41.36 -13.94
C VAL A 12 19.52 40.35 -14.73
N GLY A 13 19.41 40.50 -16.05
CA GLY A 13 18.70 39.55 -16.90
C GLY A 13 19.30 38.15 -16.84
N VAL A 14 20.64 38.02 -16.93
CA VAL A 14 21.34 36.74 -16.80
C VAL A 14 21.13 36.14 -15.42
N LEU A 15 21.17 36.94 -14.35
CA LEU A 15 20.93 36.46 -12.98
C LEU A 15 19.49 35.89 -12.83
N VAL A 16 18.50 36.58 -13.35
CA VAL A 16 17.09 36.12 -13.31
C VAL A 16 16.95 34.80 -14.06
N VAL A 17 17.52 34.67 -15.26
CA VAL A 17 17.49 33.43 -16.04
C VAL A 17 18.17 32.28 -15.27
N ALA A 18 19.33 32.54 -14.66
CA ALA A 18 20.04 31.56 -13.84
C ALA A 18 19.20 31.09 -12.64
N VAL A 19 18.58 32.00 -11.93
CA VAL A 19 17.69 31.66 -10.79
C VAL A 19 16.50 30.83 -11.24
N VAL A 20 15.83 31.21 -12.34
CA VAL A 20 14.70 30.45 -12.90
C VAL A 20 15.16 29.05 -13.32
N ALA A 21 16.33 28.93 -13.96
CA ALA A 21 16.89 27.64 -14.36
C ALA A 21 17.19 26.74 -13.15
N VAL A 22 17.77 27.28 -12.08
CA VAL A 22 18.04 26.56 -10.82
C VAL A 22 16.75 26.12 -10.16
N ILE A 23 15.74 26.97 -10.10
CA ILE A 23 14.43 26.61 -9.55
C ILE A 23 13.79 25.48 -10.39
N ALA A 24 13.75 25.62 -11.70
CA ALA A 24 13.19 24.62 -12.59
C ALA A 24 13.92 23.27 -12.47
N TRP A 25 15.26 23.30 -12.43
CA TRP A 25 16.07 22.10 -12.24
C TRP A 25 15.83 21.44 -10.88
N SER A 26 15.78 22.22 -9.80
CA SER A 26 15.52 21.70 -8.46
C SER A 26 14.12 21.09 -8.34
N GLN A 27 13.10 21.72 -8.94
CA GLN A 27 11.75 21.15 -9.00
C GLN A 27 11.68 19.86 -9.82
N ALA A 28 12.35 19.82 -10.99
CA ALA A 28 12.42 18.61 -11.80
C ALA A 28 13.12 17.46 -11.05
N ARG A 29 14.19 17.76 -10.31
CA ARG A 29 14.91 16.77 -9.49
C ARG A 29 14.02 16.26 -8.35
N ARG A 30 13.31 17.15 -7.64
CA ARG A 30 12.37 16.76 -6.56
C ARG A 30 11.24 15.86 -7.09
N ARG A 31 10.65 16.21 -8.25
CA ARG A 31 9.62 15.39 -8.89
C ARG A 31 10.13 14.00 -9.25
N ARG A 32 11.35 13.88 -9.79
CA ARG A 32 11.95 12.56 -10.10
C ARG A 32 12.15 11.72 -8.85
N GLN A 33 12.67 12.31 -7.79
CA GLN A 33 12.85 11.60 -6.50
C GLN A 33 11.52 11.14 -5.90
N GLN A 34 10.49 11.96 -5.98
CA GLN A 34 9.15 11.63 -5.51
C GLN A 34 8.53 10.49 -6.32
N SER A 35 8.61 10.55 -7.67
CA SER A 35 8.18 9.47 -8.55
C SER A 35 8.88 8.15 -8.24
N GLU A 36 10.19 8.18 -8.04
CA GLU A 36 10.99 7.00 -7.70
C GLU A 36 10.60 6.42 -6.33
N SER A 37 10.42 7.28 -5.33
CA SER A 37 9.96 6.88 -4.01
C SER A 37 8.57 6.21 -4.05
N LEU A 38 7.62 6.77 -4.81
CA LEU A 38 6.30 6.16 -4.99
C LEU A 38 6.40 4.83 -5.72
N ARG A 39 7.23 4.75 -6.76
CA ARG A 39 7.43 3.51 -7.52
C ARG A 39 8.03 2.40 -6.66
N GLN A 40 9.02 2.73 -5.82
CA GLN A 40 9.62 1.78 -4.87
C GLN A 40 8.60 1.33 -3.81
N ARG A 41 7.82 2.26 -3.27
CA ARG A 41 6.82 1.96 -2.25
C ARG A 41 5.67 1.10 -2.76
N PHE A 42 5.11 1.44 -3.93
CA PHE A 42 3.92 0.79 -4.46
C PHE A 42 4.21 -0.36 -5.44
N GLY A 43 5.46 -0.50 -5.91
CA GLY A 43 5.84 -1.59 -6.82
C GLY A 43 4.89 -1.72 -8.02
N PRO A 44 4.32 -2.92 -8.26
CA PRO A 44 3.40 -3.16 -9.39
C PRO A 44 2.14 -2.30 -9.39
N GLU A 45 1.65 -1.87 -8.22
CA GLU A 45 0.48 -0.99 -8.11
C GLU A 45 0.74 0.41 -8.68
N TYR A 46 2.00 0.88 -8.68
CA TYR A 46 2.35 2.14 -9.33
C TYR A 46 2.09 2.07 -10.84
N ASP A 47 2.61 1.04 -11.51
CA ASP A 47 2.45 0.88 -12.96
C ASP A 47 0.96 0.63 -13.31
N ARG A 48 0.24 -0.10 -12.48
CA ARG A 48 -1.21 -0.26 -12.61
C ARG A 48 -1.94 1.09 -12.54
N ALA A 49 -1.67 1.92 -11.54
CA ALA A 49 -2.30 3.23 -11.37
C ALA A 49 -2.00 4.14 -12.57
N VAL A 50 -0.77 4.10 -13.11
CA VAL A 50 -0.41 4.86 -14.32
C VAL A 50 -1.25 4.44 -15.52
N ASN A 51 -1.48 3.14 -15.71
CA ASN A 51 -2.27 2.61 -16.81
C ASN A 51 -3.75 2.93 -16.66
N GLU A 52 -4.32 2.77 -15.47
CA GLU A 52 -5.75 3.02 -15.20
C GLU A 52 -6.13 4.50 -15.27
N LEU A 53 -5.27 5.38 -14.76
CA LEU A 53 -5.55 6.81 -14.71
C LEU A 53 -5.05 7.59 -15.93
N GLY A 54 -4.44 6.88 -16.88
CA GLY A 54 -4.01 7.44 -18.16
C GLY A 54 -2.86 8.45 -18.06
N GLY A 55 -2.01 8.33 -17.01
CA GLY A 55 -0.82 9.15 -16.91
C GLY A 55 -0.19 9.23 -15.54
N ARG A 56 1.14 9.42 -15.54
CA ARG A 56 1.96 9.41 -14.33
C ARG A 56 1.52 10.45 -13.28
N GLY A 57 1.26 11.68 -13.68
CA GLY A 57 0.90 12.75 -12.74
C GLY A 57 -0.41 12.49 -11.99
N LYS A 58 -1.42 11.92 -12.67
CA LYS A 58 -2.69 11.54 -12.04
C LYS A 58 -2.49 10.36 -11.10
N ALA A 59 -1.70 9.37 -11.51
CA ALA A 59 -1.39 8.19 -10.70
C ALA A 59 -0.66 8.57 -9.42
N GLU A 60 0.37 9.40 -9.50
CA GLU A 60 1.15 9.86 -8.34
C GLU A 60 0.28 10.67 -7.36
N ALA A 61 -0.57 11.56 -7.86
CA ALA A 61 -1.51 12.29 -7.02
C ALA A 61 -2.49 11.37 -6.29
N GLU A 62 -3.01 10.35 -6.97
CA GLU A 62 -3.89 9.34 -6.36
C GLU A 62 -3.15 8.49 -5.31
N LEU A 63 -1.94 7.99 -5.61
CA LEU A 63 -1.15 7.21 -4.66
C LEU A 63 -0.77 7.99 -3.41
N GLU A 64 -0.48 9.29 -3.56
CA GLU A 64 -0.27 10.18 -2.42
C GLU A 64 -1.55 10.40 -1.62
N ALA A 65 -2.69 10.56 -2.29
CA ALA A 65 -3.98 10.70 -1.63
C ALA A 65 -4.32 9.43 -0.82
N ARG A 66 -4.06 8.23 -1.36
CA ARG A 66 -4.21 6.94 -0.65
C ARG A 66 -3.31 6.91 0.58
N THR A 67 -2.04 7.25 0.42
CA THR A 67 -1.09 7.29 1.54
C THR A 67 -1.58 8.21 2.66
N LYS A 68 -2.04 9.42 2.31
CA LYS A 68 -2.58 10.38 3.30
C LYS A 68 -3.87 9.89 3.95
N ARG A 69 -4.72 9.18 3.21
CA ARG A 69 -5.97 8.61 3.72
C ARG A 69 -5.67 7.51 4.72
N VAL A 70 -4.83 6.53 4.35
CA VAL A 70 -4.47 5.39 5.21
C VAL A 70 -3.71 5.85 6.46
N ALA A 71 -2.84 6.85 6.37
CA ALA A 71 -2.15 7.42 7.52
C ALA A 71 -3.07 8.02 8.60
N ARG A 72 -4.35 8.28 8.27
CA ARG A 72 -5.35 8.77 9.23
C ARG A 72 -6.17 7.65 9.86
N LEU A 73 -6.03 6.42 9.38
CA LEU A 73 -6.72 5.25 9.90
C LEU A 73 -6.01 4.74 11.15
N GLN A 74 -6.77 4.18 12.06
CA GLN A 74 -6.24 3.48 13.22
C GLN A 74 -6.14 1.98 12.92
N ILE A 75 -5.20 1.62 12.03
CA ILE A 75 -4.93 0.24 11.69
C ILE A 75 -4.09 -0.36 12.81
N VAL A 76 -4.61 -1.42 13.44
CA VAL A 76 -3.97 -2.09 14.57
C VAL A 76 -3.66 -3.55 14.24
N PRO A 77 -2.56 -4.10 14.75
CA PRO A 77 -2.30 -5.53 14.67
C PRO A 77 -3.30 -6.31 15.51
N LEU A 78 -3.53 -7.57 15.15
CA LEU A 78 -4.40 -8.49 15.88
C LEU A 78 -3.79 -8.87 17.25
N SER A 79 -4.63 -9.22 18.21
CA SER A 79 -4.18 -9.96 19.40
C SER A 79 -3.81 -11.40 19.02
N VAL A 80 -2.95 -12.03 19.83
CA VAL A 80 -2.56 -13.44 19.64
C VAL A 80 -3.77 -14.38 19.56
N GLY A 81 -4.78 -14.15 20.41
CA GLY A 81 -6.00 -14.94 20.41
C GLY A 81 -6.86 -14.76 19.15
N GLU A 82 -6.93 -13.55 18.62
CA GLU A 82 -7.65 -13.27 17.37
C GLU A 82 -6.94 -13.90 16.17
N ALA A 83 -5.63 -13.74 16.06
CA ALA A 83 -4.83 -14.35 15.00
C ALA A 83 -4.94 -15.88 15.03
N SER A 84 -4.92 -16.49 16.23
CA SER A 84 -5.10 -17.95 16.38
C SER A 84 -6.48 -18.41 15.90
N ARG A 85 -7.56 -17.69 16.24
CA ARG A 85 -8.91 -18.00 15.76
C ARG A 85 -9.02 -17.90 14.24
N PHE A 86 -8.49 -16.85 13.65
CA PHE A 86 -8.47 -16.70 12.18
C PHE A 86 -7.70 -17.83 11.51
N LYS A 87 -6.52 -18.23 12.04
CA LYS A 87 -5.75 -19.38 11.54
C LYS A 87 -6.54 -20.69 11.61
N GLN A 88 -7.27 -20.93 12.69
CA GLN A 88 -8.12 -22.11 12.83
C GLN A 88 -9.26 -22.11 11.78
N SER A 89 -9.93 -20.95 11.59
CA SER A 89 -10.96 -20.81 10.56
C SER A 89 -10.40 -21.05 9.17
N TRP A 90 -9.19 -20.57 8.88
CA TRP A 90 -8.51 -20.82 7.62
C TRP A 90 -8.22 -22.32 7.41
N THR A 91 -7.75 -23.01 8.43
CA THR A 91 -7.51 -24.46 8.36
C THR A 91 -8.80 -25.24 8.08
N ALA A 92 -9.91 -24.87 8.73
CA ALA A 92 -11.20 -25.48 8.48
C ALA A 92 -11.71 -25.24 7.05
N LEU A 93 -11.50 -24.03 6.50
CA LEU A 93 -11.80 -23.68 5.11
C LEU A 93 -11.00 -24.56 4.15
N GLN A 94 -9.70 -24.76 4.38
CA GLN A 94 -8.85 -25.60 3.53
C GLN A 94 -9.33 -27.06 3.51
N ALA A 95 -9.78 -27.60 4.63
CA ALA A 95 -10.38 -28.93 4.68
C ALA A 95 -11.68 -29.00 3.85
N ARG A 96 -12.54 -27.98 3.97
CA ARG A 96 -13.80 -27.90 3.22
C ARG A 96 -13.62 -27.77 1.71
N PHE A 97 -12.49 -27.20 1.26
CA PHE A 97 -12.22 -27.02 -0.18
C PHE A 97 -12.28 -28.33 -0.96
N VAL A 98 -11.98 -29.46 -0.33
CA VAL A 98 -12.00 -30.80 -0.98
C VAL A 98 -13.46 -31.17 -1.38
N ASP A 99 -14.41 -30.85 -0.55
CA ASP A 99 -15.80 -31.20 -0.74
C ASP A 99 -16.58 -30.12 -1.51
N ASP A 100 -16.31 -28.85 -1.23
CA ASP A 100 -16.99 -27.71 -1.83
C ASP A 100 -16.00 -26.54 -2.13
N PRO A 101 -15.32 -26.59 -3.29
CA PRO A 101 -14.37 -25.56 -3.71
C PRO A 101 -14.98 -24.17 -3.83
N LYS A 102 -16.25 -24.07 -4.28
CA LYS A 102 -16.93 -22.78 -4.47
C LYS A 102 -17.23 -22.10 -3.14
N ALA A 103 -17.83 -22.83 -2.21
CA ALA A 103 -18.09 -22.33 -0.87
C ALA A 103 -16.78 -21.94 -0.15
N ALA A 104 -15.69 -22.67 -0.38
CA ALA A 104 -14.39 -22.34 0.20
C ALA A 104 -13.81 -21.01 -0.33
N VAL A 105 -14.00 -20.68 -1.60
CA VAL A 105 -13.58 -19.37 -2.15
C VAL A 105 -14.38 -18.23 -1.54
N VAL A 106 -15.69 -18.37 -1.41
CA VAL A 106 -16.55 -17.38 -0.75
C VAL A 106 -16.14 -17.18 0.71
N GLU A 107 -15.86 -18.27 1.42
CA GLU A 107 -15.40 -18.24 2.81
C GLU A 107 -14.01 -17.57 2.94
N ALA A 108 -13.10 -17.79 1.98
CA ALA A 108 -11.79 -17.15 1.95
C ALA A 108 -11.90 -15.63 1.81
N ASP A 109 -12.75 -15.14 0.89
CA ASP A 109 -13.02 -13.70 0.75
C ASP A 109 -13.60 -13.12 2.05
N ARG A 110 -14.56 -13.83 2.67
CA ARG A 110 -15.16 -13.43 3.95
C ARG A 110 -14.13 -13.35 5.07
N LEU A 111 -13.23 -14.32 5.20
CA LEU A 111 -12.20 -14.31 6.23
C LEU A 111 -11.21 -13.15 6.05
N VAL A 112 -10.79 -12.87 4.82
CA VAL A 112 -9.95 -11.70 4.51
C VAL A 112 -10.67 -10.41 4.90
N TYR A 113 -11.96 -10.29 4.53
CA TYR A 113 -12.79 -9.15 4.90
C TYR A 113 -12.87 -8.96 6.43
N GLU A 114 -13.10 -10.03 7.18
CA GLU A 114 -13.19 -9.98 8.64
C GLU A 114 -11.87 -9.57 9.31
N VAL A 115 -10.74 -10.08 8.82
CA VAL A 115 -9.40 -9.67 9.30
C VAL A 115 -9.17 -8.18 9.06
N MET A 116 -9.49 -7.68 7.85
CA MET A 116 -9.39 -6.26 7.53
C MET A 116 -10.24 -5.39 8.45
N ALA A 117 -11.52 -5.75 8.62
CA ALA A 117 -12.45 -5.06 9.50
C ALA A 117 -11.93 -5.03 10.95
N LYS A 118 -11.39 -6.15 11.42
CA LYS A 118 -10.84 -6.28 12.77
C LYS A 118 -9.59 -5.42 12.98
N ARG A 119 -8.79 -5.24 11.94
CA ARG A 119 -7.62 -4.36 11.96
C ARG A 119 -7.96 -2.87 11.83
N GLY A 120 -9.19 -2.51 11.49
CA GLY A 120 -9.64 -1.11 11.38
C GLY A 120 -9.54 -0.54 9.95
N TYR A 121 -9.41 -1.38 8.93
CA TYR A 121 -9.53 -0.93 7.54
C TYR A 121 -10.98 -0.51 7.24
N PRO A 122 -11.20 0.55 6.45
CA PRO A 122 -12.53 0.93 6.01
C PRO A 122 -13.16 -0.14 5.13
N MET A 123 -14.40 -0.48 5.43
CA MET A 123 -15.11 -1.58 4.75
C MET A 123 -15.97 -1.06 3.57
N GLY A 124 -15.36 -0.25 2.69
CA GLY A 124 -15.95 0.21 1.43
C GLY A 124 -16.10 -0.91 0.38
N ASP A 125 -16.24 -0.51 -0.89
CA ASP A 125 -16.23 -1.46 -1.99
C ASP A 125 -14.87 -2.15 -2.15
N PHE A 126 -14.81 -3.15 -3.05
CA PHE A 126 -13.60 -3.92 -3.27
C PHE A 126 -12.41 -3.04 -3.71
N ASP A 127 -12.64 -2.09 -4.63
CA ASP A 127 -11.56 -1.27 -5.18
C ASP A 127 -11.00 -0.30 -4.15
N ALA A 128 -11.86 0.27 -3.30
CA ALA A 128 -11.46 1.10 -2.18
C ALA A 128 -10.61 0.29 -1.17
N ARG A 129 -11.06 -0.93 -0.79
CA ARG A 129 -10.29 -1.81 0.10
C ARG A 129 -8.94 -2.19 -0.48
N ALA A 130 -8.90 -2.60 -1.76
CA ALA A 130 -7.65 -2.95 -2.44
C ALA A 130 -6.70 -1.74 -2.54
N ALA A 131 -7.24 -0.53 -2.78
CA ALA A 131 -6.47 0.70 -2.77
C ALA A 131 -5.86 1.01 -1.40
N ASP A 132 -6.61 0.82 -0.31
CA ASP A 132 -6.12 1.07 1.05
C ASP A 132 -5.06 0.04 1.46
N ILE A 133 -5.28 -1.27 1.19
CA ILE A 133 -4.28 -2.33 1.41
C ILE A 133 -2.99 -2.05 0.63
N SER A 134 -3.07 -1.52 -0.58
CA SER A 134 -1.90 -1.29 -1.44
C SER A 134 -0.87 -0.33 -0.83
N VAL A 135 -1.25 0.46 0.16
CA VAL A 135 -0.35 1.42 0.85
C VAL A 135 0.63 0.71 1.77
N ASP A 136 0.14 -0.28 2.52
CA ASP A 136 0.93 -0.99 3.53
C ASP A 136 1.41 -2.36 3.03
N HIS A 137 0.64 -3.00 2.12
CA HIS A 137 0.89 -4.34 1.60
C HIS A 137 0.91 -4.38 0.05
N PRO A 138 1.77 -3.60 -0.63
CA PRO A 138 1.75 -3.45 -2.09
C PRO A 138 2.08 -4.75 -2.84
N THR A 139 2.83 -5.65 -2.23
CA THR A 139 3.23 -6.93 -2.84
C THR A 139 2.10 -7.93 -2.90
N VAL A 140 1.16 -7.90 -1.95
CA VAL A 140 0.08 -8.89 -1.86
C VAL A 140 -1.26 -8.40 -2.40
N VAL A 141 -1.42 -7.11 -2.65
CA VAL A 141 -2.68 -6.57 -3.21
C VAL A 141 -2.97 -7.13 -4.61
N ALA A 142 -1.94 -7.46 -5.39
CA ALA A 142 -2.09 -8.12 -6.68
C ALA A 142 -2.77 -9.51 -6.53
N ASN A 143 -2.41 -10.26 -5.47
CA ASN A 143 -3.07 -11.52 -5.14
C ASN A 143 -4.55 -11.31 -4.79
N TYR A 144 -4.87 -10.28 -4.00
CA TYR A 144 -6.25 -9.97 -3.65
C TYR A 144 -7.12 -9.68 -4.90
N ARG A 145 -6.57 -8.93 -5.85
CA ARG A 145 -7.25 -8.66 -7.12
C ARG A 145 -7.39 -9.91 -7.99
N ALA A 146 -6.35 -10.75 -8.06
CA ALA A 146 -6.40 -12.01 -8.80
C ALA A 146 -7.44 -12.98 -8.21
N ALA A 147 -7.50 -13.12 -6.88
CA ALA A 147 -8.50 -13.92 -6.21
C ALA A 147 -9.93 -13.42 -6.52
N ARG A 148 -10.16 -12.11 -6.43
CA ARG A 148 -11.46 -11.51 -6.74
C ARG A 148 -11.87 -11.73 -8.20
N ALA A 149 -10.93 -11.60 -9.13
CA ALA A 149 -11.22 -11.86 -10.56
C ALA A 149 -11.68 -13.30 -10.80
N ILE A 150 -11.06 -14.28 -10.11
CA ILE A 150 -11.48 -15.68 -10.19
C ILE A 150 -12.86 -15.89 -9.53
N ALA A 151 -13.11 -15.28 -8.37
CA ALA A 151 -14.40 -15.36 -7.70
C ALA A 151 -15.53 -14.82 -8.60
N LEU A 152 -15.31 -13.68 -9.26
CA LEU A 152 -16.25 -13.14 -10.25
C LEU A 152 -16.40 -14.02 -11.50
N ALA A 153 -15.37 -14.75 -11.91
CA ALA A 153 -15.46 -15.72 -12.98
C ALA A 153 -16.31 -16.94 -12.56
N ASP A 154 -16.20 -17.37 -11.30
CA ASP A 154 -17.04 -18.45 -10.76
C ASP A 154 -18.51 -18.07 -10.70
N GLU A 155 -18.84 -16.86 -10.28
CA GLU A 155 -20.23 -16.33 -10.31
C GLU A 155 -20.86 -16.42 -11.72
N ARG A 156 -20.05 -16.34 -12.77
CA ARG A 156 -20.46 -16.49 -14.17
C ARG A 156 -20.39 -17.94 -14.69
N GLY A 157 -20.02 -18.90 -13.83
CA GLY A 157 -19.84 -20.31 -14.21
C GLY A 157 -18.61 -20.57 -15.10
N GLN A 158 -17.60 -19.67 -15.06
CA GLN A 158 -16.41 -19.70 -15.90
C GLN A 158 -15.14 -20.19 -15.15
N ALA A 159 -15.26 -20.60 -13.90
CA ALA A 159 -14.14 -21.12 -13.12
C ALA A 159 -14.24 -22.64 -12.94
N ASP A 160 -13.17 -23.33 -13.21
CA ASP A 160 -12.98 -24.72 -12.85
C ASP A 160 -12.38 -24.87 -11.45
N THR A 161 -12.30 -26.08 -10.94
CA THR A 161 -11.75 -26.37 -9.60
C THR A 161 -10.31 -25.90 -9.44
N GLU A 162 -9.50 -25.94 -10.50
CA GLU A 162 -8.11 -25.49 -10.43
C GLU A 162 -8.01 -23.97 -10.33
N LEU A 163 -8.87 -23.23 -11.02
CA LEU A 163 -8.98 -21.77 -10.85
C LEU A 163 -9.43 -21.41 -9.43
N LEU A 164 -10.42 -22.15 -8.89
CA LEU A 164 -10.87 -21.95 -7.50
C LEU A 164 -9.76 -22.23 -6.49
N ARG A 165 -8.95 -23.28 -6.72
CA ARG A 165 -7.76 -23.57 -5.89
C ARG A 165 -6.78 -22.40 -5.92
N ARG A 166 -6.53 -21.84 -7.11
CA ARG A 166 -5.67 -20.65 -7.25
C ARG A 166 -6.23 -19.43 -6.53
N ALA A 167 -7.56 -19.22 -6.55
CA ALA A 167 -8.19 -18.15 -5.79
C ALA A 167 -7.91 -18.28 -4.28
N VAL A 168 -8.08 -19.48 -3.71
CA VAL A 168 -7.77 -19.71 -2.29
C VAL A 168 -6.29 -19.47 -1.97
N VAL A 169 -5.37 -19.87 -2.86
CA VAL A 169 -3.93 -19.58 -2.69
C VAL A 169 -3.66 -18.07 -2.71
N HIS A 170 -4.30 -17.33 -3.60
CA HIS A 170 -4.18 -15.87 -3.66
C HIS A 170 -4.77 -15.18 -2.43
N TYR A 171 -5.96 -15.59 -1.97
CA TYR A 171 -6.54 -15.09 -0.72
C TYR A 171 -5.64 -15.39 0.48
N ARG A 172 -5.02 -16.58 0.51
CA ARG A 172 -4.11 -16.96 1.58
C ARG A 172 -2.91 -16.01 1.68
N ALA A 173 -2.31 -15.64 0.56
CA ALA A 173 -1.16 -14.74 0.56
C ALA A 173 -1.49 -13.39 1.24
N LEU A 174 -2.67 -12.83 0.97
CA LEU A 174 -3.13 -11.62 1.66
C LEU A 174 -3.49 -11.90 3.13
N PHE A 175 -4.19 -12.99 3.38
CA PHE A 175 -4.59 -13.39 4.73
C PHE A 175 -3.38 -13.54 5.67
N ASP A 176 -2.35 -14.27 5.24
CA ASP A 176 -1.14 -14.48 6.03
C ASP A 176 -0.42 -13.15 6.33
N GLU A 177 -0.37 -12.21 5.38
CA GLU A 177 0.20 -10.88 5.55
C GLU A 177 -0.62 -10.03 6.54
N LEU A 178 -1.95 -10.13 6.50
CA LEU A 178 -2.84 -9.40 7.40
C LEU A 178 -2.89 -9.98 8.83
N LEU A 179 -2.37 -11.19 9.05
CA LEU A 179 -2.31 -11.81 10.38
C LEU A 179 -1.16 -11.27 11.26
N GLU A 180 -0.67 -10.09 10.99
CA GLU A 180 0.31 -9.42 11.84
C GLU A 180 -0.18 -9.35 13.29
N VAL A 181 0.63 -9.83 14.22
CA VAL A 181 0.30 -9.90 15.64
C VAL A 181 1.06 -8.80 16.38
N ARG A 182 0.41 -8.14 17.32
CA ARG A 182 1.09 -7.25 18.24
C ARG A 182 1.98 -8.09 19.17
N ASP A 183 3.29 -7.90 19.07
CA ASP A 183 4.23 -8.44 20.04
C ASP A 183 4.14 -7.65 21.34
N PRO A 184 3.73 -8.25 22.47
CA PRO A 184 3.60 -7.54 23.73
C PRO A 184 4.94 -7.02 24.29
N GLU A 185 6.08 -7.51 23.80
CA GLU A 185 7.41 -7.09 24.26
C GLU A 185 8.00 -5.90 23.50
N GLN A 186 7.54 -5.60 22.29
CA GLN A 186 8.10 -4.50 21.48
C GLN A 186 7.91 -3.08 22.04
N PRO A 187 6.82 -2.70 22.71
CA PRO A 187 6.68 -1.34 23.25
C PRO A 187 7.68 -1.02 24.36
N VAL A 188 8.14 -2.03 25.12
CA VAL A 188 9.07 -1.85 26.23
C VAL A 188 10.51 -1.60 25.72
N LEU A 189 10.92 -2.29 24.67
CA LEU A 189 12.25 -2.14 24.09
C LEU A 189 12.42 -0.81 23.36
N GLN A 190 11.42 -0.36 22.61
CA GLN A 190 11.45 0.93 21.91
C GLN A 190 11.43 2.12 22.88
N ALA A 191 10.65 2.03 23.96
CA ALA A 191 10.63 3.06 25.00
C ALA A 191 11.97 3.11 25.78
N ALA A 192 12.59 1.97 26.05
CA ALA A 192 13.90 1.89 26.70
C ALA A 192 15.02 2.44 25.82
N ASP A 193 15.02 2.15 24.52
CA ASP A 193 16.01 2.64 23.55
C ASP A 193 15.85 4.15 23.28
N ALA A 194 14.63 4.66 23.26
CA ALA A 194 14.35 6.11 23.18
C ALA A 194 14.80 6.85 24.45
N ALA A 195 14.58 6.28 25.64
CA ALA A 195 15.03 6.85 26.90
C ALA A 195 16.57 6.84 27.02
N ALA A 196 17.22 5.78 26.56
CA ALA A 196 18.69 5.66 26.55
C ALA A 196 19.36 6.70 25.61
N ARG A 197 18.75 7.03 24.47
CA ARG A 197 19.26 8.04 23.54
C ARG A 197 19.13 9.48 24.04
N THR A 198 18.24 9.73 25.01
CA THR A 198 18.03 11.07 25.58
C THR A 198 19.00 11.37 26.72
N GLN A 199 19.79 10.40 27.19
CA GLN A 199 20.76 10.53 28.28
C GLN A 199 22.21 10.61 27.78
N VAL A 200 22.52 11.34 26.71
CA VAL A 200 23.89 11.67 26.36
C VAL A 200 24.32 12.86 27.23
N PRO A 201 25.25 12.71 28.16
CA PRO A 201 25.71 13.84 28.96
C PRO A 201 26.52 14.78 28.07
N VAL A 202 26.13 16.05 28.09
CA VAL A 202 26.94 17.14 27.55
C VAL A 202 28.12 17.32 28.50
N ALA A 203 29.31 16.96 28.04
CA ALA A 203 30.57 17.26 28.68
C ALA A 203 31.18 18.49 28.02
#